data_88556d34d560fee19cb14d17cccda7d9
#
_entry.id   88556d34d560fee19cb14d17cccda7d9
#
_cell.length_a   1.000
_cell.length_b   1.000
_cell.length_c   1.000
_cell.angle_alpha   90.00
_cell.angle_beta   90.00
_cell.angle_gamma   90.00
#
_symmetry.space_group_name_H-M   'P 1'
#
loop_
_entity.id
_entity.type
_entity.pdbx_description
1 polymer ?
#
loop_
_entity_poly.entity_id
_entity_poly.type
_entity_poly.pdbx_seq_one_letter_code
_entity_poly.pdbx_strand_id
1 'polypeptide(L)'
;MTAQASFSRYGKAFQEGLVQLIYQDRPFADQITEVLDTNFLELEYLRVFVDKIINYRNKYTTHPSAEAIITILRTALDEEEEVTRQQVRDYFARITSKELTDIEYIKEQSLDFCRKQNLKEAMLKSVGLLQTCSF
;
A
#
# COMPACT_ATOMS: atom_id res chain seq x y z
N MET A 1 14.65 0.53 -20.93
CA MET A 1 14.10 -0.01 -19.68
C MET A 1 13.19 1.03 -19.03
N THR A 2 11.91 0.72 -18.94
CA THR A 2 10.95 1.63 -18.34
C THR A 2 11.00 1.48 -16.82
N ALA A 3 11.12 2.60 -16.11
CA ALA A 3 11.04 2.58 -14.65
C ALA A 3 9.65 2.11 -14.21
N GLN A 4 9.60 1.27 -13.19
CA GLN A 4 8.34 0.84 -12.60
C GLN A 4 7.63 2.04 -11.99
N ALA A 5 6.33 2.16 -12.22
CA ALA A 5 5.52 3.21 -11.63
C ALA A 5 5.53 3.10 -10.10
N SER A 6 5.70 4.21 -9.42
CA SER A 6 5.74 4.25 -7.96
C SER A 6 5.37 5.62 -7.43
N PHE A 7 5.17 5.70 -6.12
CA PHE A 7 4.95 6.95 -5.41
C PHE A 7 6.24 7.71 -5.08
N SER A 8 7.38 7.33 -5.70
CA SER A 8 8.67 7.95 -5.37
C SER A 8 8.65 9.48 -5.52
N ARG A 9 7.95 9.99 -6.53
CA ARG A 9 7.85 11.44 -6.78
C ARG A 9 7.06 12.18 -5.69
N TYR A 10 6.23 11.47 -4.95
CA TYR A 10 5.39 12.04 -3.89
C TYR A 10 6.15 12.15 -2.57
N GLY A 11 7.27 11.44 -2.45
CA GLY A 11 8.14 11.51 -1.28
C GLY A 11 7.74 10.57 -0.15
N LYS A 12 8.64 10.48 0.84
CA LYS A 12 8.47 9.59 1.99
C LYS A 12 7.28 9.97 2.87
N ALA A 13 7.13 11.27 3.16
CA ALA A 13 6.05 11.74 4.03
C ALA A 13 4.68 11.40 3.47
N PHE A 14 4.50 11.55 2.15
CA PHE A 14 3.25 11.19 1.48
C PHE A 14 2.98 9.71 1.62
N GLN A 15 3.99 8.87 1.36
CA GLN A 15 3.83 7.41 1.42
C GLN A 15 3.52 6.94 2.84
N GLU A 16 4.18 7.50 3.85
CA GLU A 16 3.89 7.18 5.24
C GLU A 16 2.47 7.61 5.64
N GLY A 17 2.03 8.78 5.17
CA GLY A 17 0.67 9.25 5.40
C GLY A 17 -0.38 8.37 4.73
N LEU A 18 -0.11 7.95 3.50
CA LEU A 18 -1.00 7.04 2.77
C LEU A 18 -1.18 5.72 3.52
N VAL A 19 -0.09 5.13 3.96
CA VAL A 19 -0.15 3.85 4.68
C VAL A 19 -0.84 4.01 6.03
N GLN A 20 -0.62 5.12 6.72
CA GLN A 20 -1.33 5.43 7.95
C GLN A 20 -2.85 5.53 7.71
N LEU A 21 -3.27 6.15 6.61
CA LEU A 21 -4.67 6.22 6.22
C LEU A 21 -5.25 4.83 5.93
N ILE A 22 -4.52 3.99 5.23
CA ILE A 22 -4.95 2.61 4.96
C ILE A 22 -5.21 1.87 6.28
N TYR A 23 -4.36 2.09 7.27
CA TYR A 23 -4.52 1.45 8.57
C TYR A 23 -5.67 2.06 9.38
N GLN A 24 -5.78 3.38 9.44
CA GLN A 24 -6.70 4.06 10.37
C GLN A 24 -8.07 4.36 9.78
N ASP A 25 -8.20 4.51 8.48
CA ASP A 25 -9.45 4.90 7.81
C ASP A 25 -9.99 3.71 7.02
N ARG A 26 -10.91 2.98 7.65
CA ARG A 26 -11.48 1.77 7.04
C ARG A 26 -12.20 2.03 5.72
N PRO A 27 -13.06 3.05 5.60
CA PRO A 27 -13.69 3.34 4.31
C PRO A 27 -12.68 3.63 3.20
N PHE A 28 -11.59 4.35 3.52
CA PHE A 28 -10.54 4.59 2.55
C PHE A 28 -9.81 3.30 2.19
N ALA A 29 -9.51 2.46 3.20
CA ALA A 29 -8.89 1.16 2.95
C ALA A 29 -9.74 0.31 2.00
N ASP A 30 -11.06 0.35 2.15
CA ASP A 30 -11.97 -0.38 1.26
C ASP A 30 -11.84 0.08 -0.19
N GLN A 31 -11.59 1.36 -0.41
CA GLN A 31 -11.43 1.92 -1.75
C GLN A 31 -10.06 1.65 -2.34
N ILE A 32 -9.01 1.95 -1.57
CA ILE A 32 -7.65 1.94 -2.10
C ILE A 32 -7.11 0.52 -2.30
N THR A 33 -7.49 -0.43 -1.45
CA THR A 33 -6.97 -1.80 -1.56
C THR A 33 -7.42 -2.50 -2.83
N GLU A 34 -8.49 -2.04 -3.47
CA GLU A 34 -8.94 -2.57 -4.75
C GLU A 34 -8.05 -2.16 -5.92
N VAL A 35 -7.34 -1.05 -5.80
CA VAL A 35 -6.58 -0.47 -6.91
C VAL A 35 -5.08 -0.37 -6.62
N LEU A 36 -4.66 -0.55 -5.37
CA LEU A 36 -3.27 -0.39 -4.97
C LEU A 36 -2.46 -1.64 -5.30
N ASP A 37 -1.38 -1.43 -6.04
CA ASP A 37 -0.28 -2.40 -6.11
C ASP A 37 0.73 -1.97 -5.05
N THR A 38 1.06 -2.86 -4.12
CA THR A 38 1.99 -2.53 -3.03
C THR A 38 3.39 -2.17 -3.54
N ASN A 39 3.73 -2.61 -4.76
CA ASN A 39 4.98 -2.22 -5.40
C ASN A 39 5.04 -0.74 -5.78
N PHE A 40 3.91 -0.03 -5.77
CA PHE A 40 3.90 1.43 -5.93
C PHE A 40 4.58 2.13 -4.76
N LEU A 41 4.59 1.51 -3.58
CA LEU A 41 5.30 2.04 -2.42
C LEU A 41 6.79 1.79 -2.58
N GLU A 42 7.57 2.85 -2.47
CA GLU A 42 9.02 2.79 -2.66
C GLU A 42 9.73 2.15 -1.46
N LEU A 43 9.21 2.39 -0.26
CA LEU A 43 9.88 1.97 0.96
C LEU A 43 9.44 0.56 1.37
N GLU A 44 10.41 -0.32 1.55
CA GLU A 44 10.14 -1.74 1.83
C GLU A 44 9.32 -1.95 3.10
N TYR A 45 9.63 -1.21 4.17
CA TYR A 45 8.89 -1.38 5.42
C TYR A 45 7.42 -0.98 5.28
N LEU A 46 7.10 -0.05 4.39
CA LEU A 46 5.70 0.31 4.12
C LEU A 46 5.00 -0.79 3.32
N ARG A 47 5.70 -1.36 2.34
CA ARG A 47 5.14 -2.51 1.58
C ARG A 47 4.82 -3.67 2.50
N VAL A 48 5.74 -4.01 3.38
CA VAL A 48 5.55 -5.10 4.34
C VAL A 48 4.33 -4.84 5.23
N PHE A 49 4.23 -3.63 5.78
CA PHE A 49 3.11 -3.26 6.65
C PHE A 49 1.77 -3.36 5.92
N VAL A 50 1.68 -2.79 4.72
CA VAL A 50 0.45 -2.81 3.93
C VAL A 50 0.09 -4.24 3.51
N ASP A 51 1.09 -5.05 3.12
CA ASP A 51 0.84 -6.44 2.77
C ASP A 51 0.22 -7.23 3.92
N LYS A 52 0.66 -6.96 5.15
CA LYS A 52 0.05 -7.61 6.34
C LYS A 52 -1.40 -7.20 6.51
N ILE A 53 -1.71 -5.92 6.30
CA ILE A 53 -3.08 -5.43 6.36
C ILE A 53 -3.95 -6.06 5.27
N ILE A 54 -3.46 -6.06 4.03
CA ILE A 54 -4.22 -6.59 2.89
C ILE A 54 -4.45 -8.10 3.05
N ASN A 55 -3.43 -8.85 3.46
CA ASN A 55 -3.57 -10.28 3.69
C ASN A 55 -4.59 -10.60 4.77
N TYR A 56 -4.61 -9.81 5.86
CA TYR A 56 -5.59 -9.96 6.91
C TYR A 56 -7.00 -9.70 6.39
N ARG A 57 -7.20 -8.61 5.65
CA ARG A 57 -8.50 -8.25 5.08
C ARG A 57 -9.00 -9.33 4.11
N ASN A 58 -8.11 -9.89 3.30
CA ASN A 58 -8.48 -10.93 2.35
C ASN A 58 -8.87 -12.24 3.03
N LYS A 59 -8.16 -12.58 4.11
CA LYS A 59 -8.40 -13.83 4.82
C LYS A 59 -9.62 -13.78 5.73
N TYR A 60 -9.81 -12.68 6.45
CA TYR A 60 -10.83 -12.58 7.48
C TYR A 60 -12.01 -11.69 7.09
N THR A 61 -11.96 -11.09 5.92
CA THR A 61 -13.00 -10.20 5.38
C THR A 61 -13.36 -9.02 6.29
N THR A 62 -12.43 -8.60 7.13
CA THR A 62 -12.57 -7.44 8.01
C THR A 62 -11.25 -6.71 8.13
N HIS A 63 -11.32 -5.44 8.53
CA HIS A 63 -10.13 -4.63 8.76
C HIS A 63 -9.48 -5.04 10.09
N PRO A 64 -8.13 -5.16 10.14
CA PRO A 64 -7.48 -5.57 11.38
C PRO A 64 -7.59 -4.52 12.47
N SER A 65 -7.79 -4.98 13.71
CA SER A 65 -7.72 -4.11 14.88
C SER A 65 -6.27 -3.81 15.24
N ALA A 66 -6.08 -2.81 16.11
CA ALA A 66 -4.74 -2.50 16.62
C ALA A 66 -4.10 -3.70 17.30
N GLU A 67 -4.89 -4.46 18.06
CA GLU A 67 -4.39 -5.66 18.74
C GLU A 67 -3.95 -6.74 17.77
N ALA A 68 -4.72 -6.93 16.69
CA ALA A 68 -4.35 -7.88 15.64
C ALA A 68 -3.04 -7.48 14.96
N ILE A 69 -2.88 -6.19 14.65
CA ILE A 69 -1.64 -5.68 14.06
C ILE A 69 -0.46 -5.89 14.99
N ILE A 70 -0.60 -5.59 16.28
CA ILE A 70 0.46 -5.80 17.26
C ILE A 70 0.92 -7.27 17.25
N THR A 71 -0.04 -8.19 17.26
CA THR A 71 0.26 -9.62 17.23
C THR A 71 0.97 -10.02 15.94
N ILE A 72 0.49 -9.53 14.80
CA ILE A 72 1.10 -9.81 13.50
C ILE A 72 2.55 -9.31 13.46
N LEU A 73 2.80 -8.11 13.96
CA LEU A 73 4.16 -7.54 13.96
C LEU A 73 5.10 -8.27 14.92
N ARG A 74 4.56 -8.99 15.91
CA ARG A 74 5.37 -9.82 16.81
C ARG A 74 5.67 -11.20 16.23
N THR A 75 4.75 -11.76 15.46
CA THR A 75 4.78 -13.18 15.08
C THR A 75 5.01 -13.45 13.60
N ALA A 76 4.73 -12.51 12.73
CA ALA A 76 4.68 -12.76 11.29
C ALA A 76 5.72 -11.99 10.48
N LEU A 77 6.79 -11.50 11.11
CA LEU A 77 7.85 -10.78 10.42
C LEU A 77 9.17 -11.58 10.35
N ASP A 78 9.14 -12.85 10.70
CA ASP A 78 10.36 -13.66 10.82
C ASP A 78 11.10 -13.83 9.48
N GLU A 79 10.37 -13.77 8.37
CA GLU A 79 10.97 -13.88 7.04
C GLU A 79 11.65 -12.59 6.56
N GLU A 80 11.39 -11.48 7.24
CA GLU A 80 11.97 -10.19 6.87
C GLU A 80 13.34 -10.00 7.53
N GLU A 81 14.18 -9.17 6.91
CA GLU A 81 15.46 -8.81 7.50
C GLU A 81 15.24 -8.03 8.80
N GLU A 82 16.18 -8.13 9.72
CA GLU A 82 16.10 -7.48 11.02
C GLU A 82 15.88 -5.97 10.91
N VAL A 83 16.57 -5.32 9.96
CA VAL A 83 16.41 -3.89 9.74
C VAL A 83 14.98 -3.56 9.33
N THR A 84 14.42 -4.33 8.42
CA THR A 84 13.04 -4.13 7.95
C THR A 84 12.04 -4.36 9.08
N ARG A 85 12.22 -5.42 9.86
CA ARG A 85 11.36 -5.69 11.03
C ARG A 85 11.34 -4.52 11.99
N GLN A 86 12.52 -3.97 12.29
CA GLN A 86 12.63 -2.85 13.20
C GLN A 86 11.97 -1.60 12.62
N GLN A 87 12.16 -1.35 11.34
CA GLN A 87 11.53 -0.21 10.66
C GLN A 87 10.00 -0.29 10.68
N VAL A 88 9.45 -1.48 10.47
CA VAL A 88 7.99 -1.69 10.53
C VAL A 88 7.47 -1.39 11.93
N ARG A 89 8.12 -1.91 12.95
CA ARG A 89 7.72 -1.70 14.35
C ARG A 89 7.83 -0.25 14.75
N ASP A 90 8.92 0.41 14.37
CA ASP A 90 9.13 1.84 14.65
C ASP A 90 8.07 2.69 13.96
N TYR A 91 7.76 2.36 12.71
CA TYR A 91 6.72 3.07 11.96
C TYR A 91 5.36 2.92 12.64
N PHE A 92 4.98 1.72 13.03
CA PHE A 92 3.71 1.47 13.71
C PHE A 92 3.64 2.25 15.02
N ALA A 93 4.71 2.24 15.81
CA ALA A 93 4.77 3.00 17.05
C ALA A 93 4.58 4.51 16.82
N ARG A 94 5.16 5.05 15.74
CA ARG A 94 5.01 6.47 15.42
C ARG A 94 3.59 6.85 15.04
N ILE A 95 2.92 6.02 14.23
CA ILE A 95 1.59 6.37 13.72
C ILE A 95 0.49 6.20 14.75
N THR A 96 0.71 5.44 15.83
CA THR A 96 -0.30 5.30 16.88
C THR A 96 -0.58 6.60 17.62
N SER A 97 0.38 7.52 17.62
CA SER A 97 0.25 8.82 18.31
C SER A 97 0.29 10.01 17.36
N LYS A 98 0.46 9.77 16.05
CA LYS A 98 0.59 10.86 15.08
C LYS A 98 -0.76 11.22 14.48
N GLU A 99 -1.09 12.51 14.49
CA GLU A 99 -2.26 13.00 13.77
C GLU A 99 -1.96 13.09 12.28
N LEU A 100 -2.93 12.67 11.48
CA LEU A 100 -2.84 12.80 10.04
C LEU A 100 -3.10 14.24 9.60
N THR A 101 -2.30 14.71 8.65
CA THR A 101 -2.50 15.99 7.98
C THR A 101 -2.73 15.74 6.50
N ASP A 102 -3.33 16.70 5.82
CA ASP A 102 -3.54 16.65 4.37
C ASP A 102 -4.31 15.40 3.91
N ILE A 103 -5.27 14.96 4.75
CA ILE A 103 -5.99 13.71 4.56
C ILE A 103 -6.66 13.65 3.18
N GLU A 104 -7.42 14.67 2.82
CA GLU A 104 -8.16 14.67 1.57
C GLU A 104 -7.23 14.71 0.35
N TYR A 105 -6.12 15.46 0.47
CA TYR A 105 -5.10 15.52 -0.58
C TYR A 105 -4.49 14.14 -0.81
N ILE A 106 -4.08 13.46 0.26
CA ILE A 106 -3.45 12.13 0.15
C ILE A 106 -4.43 11.12 -0.44
N LYS A 107 -5.69 11.13 0.01
CA LYS A 107 -6.71 10.23 -0.51
C LYS A 107 -6.92 10.44 -2.01
N GLU A 108 -7.13 11.68 -2.42
CA GLU A 108 -7.40 12.01 -3.81
C GLU A 108 -6.23 11.66 -4.71
N GLN A 109 -5.02 12.07 -4.34
CA GLN A 109 -3.84 11.84 -5.15
C GLN A 109 -3.49 10.36 -5.26
N SER A 110 -3.60 9.62 -4.16
CA SER A 110 -3.27 8.18 -4.16
C SER A 110 -4.28 7.37 -4.98
N LEU A 111 -5.58 7.65 -4.84
CA LEU A 111 -6.59 6.98 -5.64
C LEU A 111 -6.46 7.30 -7.12
N ASP A 112 -6.22 8.56 -7.46
CA ASP A 112 -6.04 8.98 -8.84
C ASP A 112 -4.83 8.29 -9.47
N PHE A 113 -3.70 8.27 -8.76
CA PHE A 113 -2.49 7.60 -9.24
C PHE A 113 -2.75 6.11 -9.51
N CYS A 114 -3.32 5.41 -8.54
CA CYS A 114 -3.55 3.97 -8.66
C CYS A 114 -4.51 3.65 -9.81
N ARG A 115 -5.59 4.42 -9.95
CA ARG A 115 -6.56 4.22 -11.02
C ARG A 115 -5.96 4.45 -12.40
N LYS A 116 -5.12 5.49 -12.52
CA LYS A 116 -4.44 5.78 -13.79
C LYS A 116 -3.44 4.68 -14.15
N GLN A 117 -2.71 4.15 -13.18
CA GLN A 117 -1.78 3.05 -13.44
C GLN A 117 -2.52 1.78 -13.85
N ASN A 118 -3.62 1.45 -13.21
CA ASN A 118 -4.43 0.29 -13.56
C ASN A 118 -5.02 0.42 -14.97
N LEU A 119 -5.49 1.61 -15.32
CA LEU A 119 -6.00 1.87 -16.67
C LEU A 119 -4.89 1.72 -17.72
N LYS A 120 -3.71 2.27 -17.43
CA LYS A 120 -2.56 2.16 -18.31
C LYS A 120 -2.17 0.71 -18.55
N GLU A 121 -2.13 -0.10 -17.49
CA GLU A 121 -1.82 -1.53 -17.62
C GLU A 121 -2.87 -2.27 -18.45
N ALA A 122 -4.15 -1.97 -18.22
CA ALA A 122 -5.24 -2.59 -18.98
C ALA A 122 -5.14 -2.23 -20.46
N MET A 123 -4.81 -0.99 -20.78
CA MET A 123 -4.63 -0.54 -22.17
C MET A 123 -3.44 -1.23 -22.83
N LEU A 124 -2.33 -1.38 -22.11
CA LEU A 124 -1.14 -2.07 -22.62
C LEU A 124 -1.42 -3.55 -22.88
N LYS A 125 -2.16 -4.19 -21.99
CA LYS A 125 -2.57 -5.60 -22.19
C LYS A 125 -3.47 -5.74 -23.41
N SER A 126 -4.40 -4.81 -23.62
CA SER A 126 -5.28 -4.81 -24.79
C SER A 126 -4.49 -4.68 -26.09
N VAL A 127 -3.49 -3.79 -26.14
CA VAL A 127 -2.60 -3.65 -27.29
C VAL A 127 -1.83 -4.95 -27.53
N GLY A 128 -1.29 -5.55 -26.47
CA GLY A 128 -0.59 -6.83 -26.58
C GLY A 128 -1.47 -7.94 -27.12
N LEU A 129 -2.71 -8.03 -26.67
CA LEU A 129 -3.68 -9.02 -27.15
C LEU A 129 -4.01 -8.78 -28.62
N LEU A 130 -4.19 -7.55 -29.04
CA LEU A 130 -4.44 -7.21 -30.44
C LEU A 130 -3.26 -7.60 -31.33
N GLN A 131 -2.03 -7.40 -30.85
CA GLN A 131 -0.82 -7.78 -31.58
C GLN A 131 -0.69 -9.29 -31.71
N THR A 132 -1.03 -10.05 -30.68
CA THR A 132 -0.96 -11.51 -30.70
C THR A 132 -2.09 -12.14 -31.51
N CYS A 133 -3.20 -11.44 -31.66
CA CYS A 133 -4.34 -11.88 -32.46
C CYS A 133 -4.29 -11.38 -33.90
N SER A 134 -3.21 -10.72 -34.31
CA SER A 134 -3.08 -10.26 -35.70
C SER A 134 -2.89 -11.45 -36.62
N PHE A 135 -3.56 -11.41 -37.72
CA PHE A 135 -3.66 -12.50 -38.69
C PHE A 135 -2.75 -12.29 -39.88
#